data_35a8fd54b67b021016d2bf305ec7346f
#
_entry.id   35a8fd54b67b021016d2bf305ec7346f
#
_cell.length_a   1.000
_cell.length_b   1.000
_cell.length_c   1.000
_cell.angle_alpha   90.00
_cell.angle_beta   90.00
_cell.angle_gamma   90.00
#
_symmetry.space_group_name_H-M   'P 1'
#
loop_
_entity.id
_entity.type
_entity.pdbx_description
1 polymer ?
#
loop_
_entity_poly.entity_id
_entity_poly.type
_entity_poly.pdbx_seq_one_letter_code
_entity_poly.pdbx_strand_id
1 'polypeptide(L)'
;MGNVNKAKLTETDIITKFILPAVKKVGWDDMTQIRQEVKLRDGKVVVRGQAAARKKVKSADIVLYHKPNMPLAVIEAKANHHEMGKGMQQGLDYARLLDVPFVFASNGDGFVFHDKTNQTELETQIRLEDFPTPAQLWDKYCVWKGYTAAQLPIITQDYYDDGSGKAPRYYQLQAINKTIEAISAGQDRALLVMATGTGKTYTAFQIIHRLWKSGAKKRILFLADRNALIDQT
;
A
#
# COMPACT_ATOMS: atom_id res chain seq x y z
N MET A 1 28.20 -22.91 -10.27
CA MET A 1 27.60 -22.27 -9.09
C MET A 1 27.09 -23.36 -8.19
N GLY A 2 27.56 -23.45 -6.93
CA GLY A 2 27.15 -24.50 -5.99
C GLY A 2 25.66 -24.48 -5.77
N ASN A 3 25.03 -25.65 -5.76
CA ASN A 3 23.59 -25.82 -5.59
C ASN A 3 23.24 -25.41 -4.12
N VAL A 4 22.70 -24.21 -3.96
CA VAL A 4 22.29 -23.70 -2.64
C VAL A 4 21.07 -24.50 -2.18
N ASN A 5 21.17 -25.21 -1.06
CA ASN A 5 20.02 -25.91 -0.48
C ASN A 5 19.05 -24.87 0.12
N LYS A 6 18.05 -24.46 -0.67
CA LYS A 6 17.07 -23.45 -0.29
C LYS A 6 16.28 -23.81 0.97
N ALA A 7 16.08 -25.10 1.27
CA ALA A 7 15.33 -25.54 2.44
C ALA A 7 15.97 -25.17 3.78
N LYS A 8 17.29 -24.84 3.78
CA LYS A 8 18.02 -24.39 4.95
C LYS A 8 18.06 -22.86 5.12
N LEU A 9 17.50 -22.12 4.17
CA LEU A 9 17.51 -20.66 4.17
C LEU A 9 16.38 -20.12 5.04
N THR A 10 16.65 -18.97 5.68
CA THR A 10 15.65 -18.19 6.42
C THR A 10 14.68 -17.48 5.47
N GLU A 11 13.53 -17.00 5.96
CA GLU A 11 12.63 -16.13 5.18
C GLU A 11 13.37 -14.89 4.66
N THR A 12 14.24 -14.28 5.47
CA THR A 12 15.07 -13.14 5.05
C THR A 12 16.00 -13.49 3.90
N ASP A 13 16.61 -14.68 3.93
CA ASP A 13 17.44 -15.15 2.81
C ASP A 13 16.61 -15.37 1.54
N ILE A 14 15.41 -15.91 1.67
CA ILE A 14 14.49 -16.12 0.53
C ILE A 14 14.13 -14.76 -0.08
N ILE A 15 13.79 -13.77 0.74
CA ILE A 15 13.50 -12.41 0.28
C ILE A 15 14.69 -11.83 -0.48
N THR A 16 15.86 -11.82 0.14
CA THR A 16 17.03 -11.08 -0.38
C THR A 16 17.69 -11.74 -1.58
N LYS A 17 17.67 -13.10 -1.64
CA LYS A 17 18.39 -13.85 -2.67
C LYS A 17 17.53 -14.26 -3.87
N PHE A 18 16.18 -14.31 -3.70
CA PHE A 18 15.28 -14.79 -4.75
C PHE A 18 14.16 -13.82 -5.09
N ILE A 19 13.39 -13.34 -4.09
CA ILE A 19 12.22 -12.50 -4.34
C ILE A 19 12.63 -11.11 -4.83
N LEU A 20 13.44 -10.37 -4.06
CA LEU A 20 13.87 -9.03 -4.44
C LEU A 20 14.63 -8.98 -5.76
N PRO A 21 15.56 -9.90 -6.07
CA PRO A 21 16.20 -9.93 -7.38
C PRO A 21 15.22 -10.15 -8.54
N ALA A 22 14.21 -11.02 -8.37
CA ALA A 22 13.18 -11.25 -9.39
C ALA A 22 12.34 -10.00 -9.62
N VAL A 23 11.87 -9.35 -8.55
CA VAL A 23 11.08 -8.12 -8.59
C VAL A 23 11.87 -6.98 -9.25
N LYS A 24 13.13 -6.76 -8.84
CA LYS A 24 13.99 -5.72 -9.42
C LYS A 24 14.31 -5.96 -10.89
N LYS A 25 14.51 -7.22 -11.29
CA LYS A 25 14.84 -7.60 -12.66
C LYS A 25 13.77 -7.17 -13.67
N VAL A 26 12.50 -7.14 -13.28
CA VAL A 26 11.41 -6.71 -14.15
C VAL A 26 11.11 -5.20 -14.05
N GLY A 27 11.99 -4.43 -13.39
CA GLY A 27 11.98 -2.96 -13.43
C GLY A 27 11.37 -2.27 -12.22
N TRP A 28 11.09 -2.96 -11.11
CA TRP A 28 10.68 -2.30 -9.87
C TRP A 28 11.85 -1.55 -9.24
N ASP A 29 11.65 -0.26 -8.98
CA ASP A 29 12.67 0.60 -8.37
C ASP A 29 12.76 0.38 -6.86
N ASP A 30 13.98 0.04 -6.39
CA ASP A 30 14.24 -0.29 -5.00
C ASP A 30 14.07 0.91 -4.05
N MET A 31 14.32 2.11 -4.54
CA MET A 31 14.32 3.32 -3.70
C MET A 31 12.92 3.90 -3.51
N THR A 32 12.07 3.82 -4.53
CA THR A 32 10.79 4.52 -4.56
C THR A 32 9.59 3.59 -4.55
N GLN A 33 9.71 2.37 -5.10
CA GLN A 33 8.59 1.47 -5.31
C GLN A 33 8.57 0.26 -4.39
N ILE A 34 9.68 -0.11 -3.76
CA ILE A 34 9.77 -1.27 -2.86
C ILE A 34 9.92 -0.79 -1.42
N ARG A 35 9.08 -1.29 -0.52
CA ARG A 35 9.24 -1.10 0.92
C ARG A 35 9.12 -2.43 1.63
N GLN A 36 10.10 -2.72 2.50
CA GLN A 36 10.17 -3.93 3.31
C GLN A 36 9.67 -3.65 4.72
N GLU A 37 9.17 -4.70 5.40
CA GLU A 37 8.73 -4.66 6.79
C GLU A 37 7.73 -3.53 7.11
N VAL A 38 6.73 -3.35 6.21
CA VAL A 38 5.75 -2.28 6.35
C VAL A 38 4.82 -2.56 7.52
N LYS A 39 4.94 -1.75 8.58
CA LYS A 39 4.15 -1.91 9.82
C LYS A 39 2.70 -1.51 9.59
N LEU A 40 1.82 -2.48 9.71
CA LEU A 40 0.36 -2.34 9.61
C LEU A 40 -0.26 -2.63 10.98
N ARG A 41 -0.89 -1.63 11.59
CA ARG A 41 -1.57 -1.79 12.87
C ARG A 41 -3.06 -1.88 12.60
N ASP A 42 -3.66 -3.04 12.83
CA ASP A 42 -5.10 -3.13 12.96
C ASP A 42 -5.48 -2.27 14.20
N GLY A 43 -6.05 -1.09 13.96
CA GLY A 43 -6.28 -0.05 15.00
C GLY A 43 -7.27 -0.42 16.12
N LYS A 44 -7.63 -1.70 16.24
CA LYS A 44 -8.52 -2.20 17.29
C LYS A 44 -7.80 -2.29 18.63
N VAL A 45 -8.17 -1.41 19.54
CA VAL A 45 -7.93 -1.59 20.97
C VAL A 45 -8.96 -2.62 21.44
N VAL A 46 -8.51 -3.81 21.85
CA VAL A 46 -9.38 -4.81 22.46
C VAL A 46 -9.46 -4.50 23.95
N VAL A 47 -10.58 -3.99 24.38
CA VAL A 47 -10.88 -3.79 25.82
C VAL A 47 -11.49 -5.09 26.35
N ARG A 48 -10.80 -5.79 27.25
CA ARG A 48 -11.34 -6.89 28.04
C ARG A 48 -11.38 -6.46 29.51
N GLY A 49 -12.56 -6.12 30.00
CA GLY A 49 -12.73 -5.58 31.35
C GLY A 49 -11.99 -4.24 31.51
N GLN A 50 -11.16 -4.10 32.56
CA GLN A 50 -10.33 -2.90 32.78
C GLN A 50 -8.98 -2.92 32.04
N ALA A 51 -8.64 -3.97 31.31
CA ALA A 51 -7.40 -4.10 30.58
C ALA A 51 -7.57 -3.77 29.08
N ALA A 52 -6.88 -2.73 28.62
CA ALA A 52 -6.77 -2.40 27.20
C ALA A 52 -5.49 -3.04 26.62
N ALA A 53 -5.64 -4.07 25.80
CA ALA A 53 -4.52 -4.66 25.07
C ALA A 53 -4.50 -4.16 23.61
N ARG A 54 -3.36 -3.61 23.19
CA ARG A 54 -3.12 -3.34 21.76
C ARG A 54 -2.77 -4.65 21.05
N LYS A 55 -3.47 -4.98 19.96
CA LYS A 55 -3.06 -6.10 19.11
C LYS A 55 -1.61 -5.95 18.66
N LYS A 56 -0.90 -7.07 18.51
CA LYS A 56 0.48 -7.11 17.98
C LYS A 56 0.54 -6.35 16.66
N VAL A 57 1.58 -5.52 16.53
CA VAL A 57 1.92 -4.89 15.25
C VAL A 57 2.23 -6.02 14.26
N LYS A 58 1.47 -6.09 13.18
CA LYS A 58 1.77 -6.97 12.06
C LYS A 58 2.60 -6.18 11.05
N SER A 59 3.54 -6.84 10.37
CA SER A 59 4.36 -6.25 9.32
C SER A 59 4.17 -7.06 8.06
N ALA A 60 3.89 -6.39 6.94
CA ALA A 60 3.95 -7.01 5.63
C ALA A 60 5.42 -7.10 5.21
N ASP A 61 5.84 -8.25 4.67
CA ASP A 61 7.24 -8.46 4.30
C ASP A 61 7.69 -7.47 3.24
N ILE A 62 6.91 -7.32 2.16
CA ILE A 62 7.16 -6.33 1.11
C ILE A 62 5.83 -5.72 0.65
N VAL A 63 5.81 -4.40 0.47
CA VAL A 63 4.74 -3.68 -0.22
C VAL A 63 5.32 -2.99 -1.45
N LEU A 64 4.67 -3.20 -2.58
CA LEU A 64 5.00 -2.55 -3.84
C LEU A 64 4.12 -1.33 -4.06
N TYR A 65 4.71 -0.25 -4.55
CA TYR A 65 4.06 1.03 -4.78
C TYR A 65 4.16 1.43 -6.26
N HIS A 66 3.10 2.02 -6.80
CA HIS A 66 3.20 2.71 -8.10
C HIS A 66 4.20 3.86 -8.00
N LYS A 67 4.06 4.66 -6.96
CA LYS A 67 4.97 5.73 -6.52
C LYS A 67 4.81 5.92 -5.00
N PRO A 68 5.65 6.69 -4.32
CA PRO A 68 5.55 6.90 -2.88
C PRO A 68 4.12 7.21 -2.42
N ASN A 69 3.65 6.50 -1.40
CA ASN A 69 2.31 6.61 -0.82
C ASN A 69 1.14 6.14 -1.72
N MET A 70 1.41 5.41 -2.80
CA MET A 70 0.41 4.75 -3.65
C MET A 70 0.68 3.25 -3.73
N PRO A 71 0.26 2.46 -2.72
CA PRO A 71 0.48 1.02 -2.70
C PRO A 71 -0.29 0.32 -3.82
N LEU A 72 0.28 -0.73 -4.41
CA LEU A 72 -0.32 -1.56 -5.45
C LEU A 72 -0.46 -3.01 -5.04
N ALA A 73 0.57 -3.58 -4.39
CA ALA A 73 0.62 -5.00 -4.11
C ALA A 73 1.32 -5.30 -2.78
N VAL A 74 1.02 -6.47 -2.24
CA VAL A 74 1.71 -7.06 -1.08
C VAL A 74 2.41 -8.33 -1.53
N ILE A 75 3.63 -8.57 -1.05
CA ILE A 75 4.34 -9.83 -1.19
C ILE A 75 4.61 -10.38 0.22
N GLU A 76 4.18 -11.61 0.47
CA GLU A 76 4.47 -12.39 1.68
C GLU A 76 5.43 -13.52 1.37
N ALA A 77 6.49 -13.61 2.13
CA ALA A 77 7.52 -14.63 2.00
C ALA A 77 7.37 -15.72 3.06
N LYS A 78 7.78 -16.92 2.73
CA LYS A 78 7.94 -18.04 3.66
C LYS A 78 9.24 -18.77 3.37
N ALA A 79 9.78 -19.45 4.39
CA ALA A 79 10.94 -20.30 4.20
C ALA A 79 10.62 -21.41 3.17
N ASN A 80 11.62 -21.81 2.40
CA ASN A 80 11.44 -22.69 1.23
C ASN A 80 10.86 -24.09 1.53
N HIS A 81 10.94 -24.55 2.79
CA HIS A 81 10.31 -25.81 3.21
C HIS A 81 8.77 -25.72 3.33
N HIS A 82 8.20 -24.55 3.22
CA HIS A 82 6.74 -24.35 3.14
C HIS A 82 6.26 -24.35 1.69
N GLU A 83 4.98 -24.65 1.50
CA GLU A 83 4.31 -24.48 0.22
C GLU A 83 4.32 -23.01 -0.21
N MET A 84 4.41 -22.76 -1.53
CA MET A 84 4.52 -21.42 -2.13
C MET A 84 3.40 -20.47 -1.69
N GLY A 85 2.16 -20.99 -1.56
CA GLY A 85 0.97 -20.22 -1.17
C GLY A 85 0.79 -20.00 0.35
N LYS A 86 1.68 -20.51 1.20
CA LYS A 86 1.52 -20.50 2.66
C LYS A 86 1.31 -19.10 3.28
N GLY A 87 1.87 -18.06 2.68
CA GLY A 87 1.71 -16.67 3.12
C GLY A 87 0.45 -15.97 2.62
N MET A 88 -0.34 -16.58 1.71
CA MET A 88 -1.41 -15.90 0.99
C MET A 88 -2.46 -15.26 1.92
N GLN A 89 -2.97 -16.00 2.91
CA GLN A 89 -3.98 -15.45 3.81
C GLN A 89 -3.49 -14.24 4.60
N GLN A 90 -2.22 -14.25 5.00
CA GLN A 90 -1.59 -13.12 5.69
C GLN A 90 -1.46 -11.91 4.74
N GLY A 91 -1.02 -12.14 3.51
CA GLY A 91 -0.95 -11.13 2.47
C GLY A 91 -2.31 -10.51 2.14
N LEU A 92 -3.37 -11.30 2.05
CA LEU A 92 -4.75 -10.83 1.84
C LEU A 92 -5.25 -9.93 2.99
N ASP A 93 -4.92 -10.26 4.24
CA ASP A 93 -5.23 -9.42 5.39
C ASP A 93 -4.55 -8.04 5.29
N TYR A 94 -3.30 -8.00 4.82
CA TYR A 94 -2.57 -6.75 4.61
C TYR A 94 -3.07 -5.97 3.39
N ALA A 95 -3.36 -6.67 2.30
CA ALA A 95 -3.94 -6.07 1.10
C ALA A 95 -5.27 -5.38 1.40
N ARG A 96 -6.11 -5.98 2.27
CA ARG A 96 -7.34 -5.35 2.74
C ARG A 96 -7.08 -4.08 3.55
N LEU A 97 -6.05 -4.07 4.42
CA LEU A 97 -5.67 -2.87 5.18
C LEU A 97 -5.12 -1.75 4.30
N LEU A 98 -4.43 -2.10 3.20
CA LEU A 98 -3.87 -1.15 2.24
C LEU A 98 -4.84 -0.81 1.10
N ASP A 99 -5.97 -1.52 0.97
CA ASP A 99 -6.95 -1.40 -0.13
C ASP A 99 -6.31 -1.65 -1.50
N VAL A 100 -5.50 -2.69 -1.60
CA VAL A 100 -4.82 -3.09 -2.84
C VAL A 100 -5.34 -4.43 -3.35
N PRO A 101 -5.41 -4.64 -4.69
CA PRO A 101 -6.00 -5.85 -5.25
C PRO A 101 -5.02 -7.00 -5.47
N PHE A 102 -3.71 -6.75 -5.41
CA PHE A 102 -2.69 -7.72 -5.78
C PHE A 102 -1.95 -8.26 -4.58
N VAL A 103 -1.88 -9.58 -4.46
CA VAL A 103 -1.11 -10.27 -3.42
C VAL A 103 -0.24 -11.35 -4.06
N PHE A 104 1.00 -11.45 -3.62
CA PHE A 104 1.92 -12.49 -4.01
C PHE A 104 2.39 -13.24 -2.76
N ALA A 105 2.31 -14.56 -2.78
CA ALA A 105 2.95 -15.41 -1.78
C ALA A 105 4.11 -16.17 -2.42
N SER A 106 5.25 -16.27 -1.75
CA SER A 106 6.45 -16.90 -2.29
C SER A 106 7.25 -17.64 -1.24
N ASN A 107 7.85 -18.76 -1.65
CA ASN A 107 8.89 -19.46 -0.90
C ASN A 107 10.26 -19.44 -1.61
N GLY A 108 10.41 -18.58 -2.63
CA GLY A 108 11.63 -18.44 -3.44
C GLY A 108 11.74 -19.37 -4.64
N ASP A 109 10.74 -20.22 -4.93
CA ASP A 109 10.69 -21.04 -6.14
C ASP A 109 9.85 -20.41 -7.26
N GLY A 110 8.89 -19.57 -6.88
CA GLY A 110 7.98 -18.83 -7.72
C GLY A 110 7.04 -18.00 -6.87
N PHE A 111 5.91 -17.60 -7.42
CA PHE A 111 4.86 -16.90 -6.71
C PHE A 111 3.49 -17.55 -6.94
N VAL A 112 2.67 -17.59 -5.91
CA VAL A 112 1.23 -17.66 -6.08
C VAL A 112 0.74 -16.21 -6.15
N PHE A 113 0.15 -15.83 -7.26
CA PHE A 113 -0.37 -14.50 -7.52
C PHE A 113 -1.88 -14.47 -7.36
N HIS A 114 -2.38 -13.72 -6.40
CA HIS A 114 -3.80 -13.44 -6.20
C HIS A 114 -4.12 -12.09 -6.84
N ASP A 115 -4.96 -12.12 -7.88
CA ASP A 115 -5.40 -10.95 -8.65
C ASP A 115 -6.90 -10.71 -8.45
N LYS A 116 -7.27 -9.87 -7.52
CA LYS A 116 -8.67 -9.51 -7.24
C LYS A 116 -9.37 -8.81 -8.43
N THR A 117 -8.62 -8.33 -9.40
CA THR A 117 -9.17 -7.67 -10.59
C THR A 117 -9.64 -8.68 -11.63
N ASN A 118 -9.17 -9.93 -11.54
CA ASN A 118 -9.56 -11.03 -12.40
C ASN A 118 -10.67 -11.86 -11.74
N GLN A 119 -11.89 -11.80 -12.30
CA GLN A 119 -13.04 -12.51 -11.74
C GLN A 119 -13.10 -13.99 -12.13
N THR A 120 -12.36 -14.41 -13.16
CA THR A 120 -12.38 -15.80 -13.66
C THR A 120 -11.31 -16.66 -13.01
N GLU A 121 -10.15 -16.12 -12.75
CA GLU A 121 -9.02 -16.82 -12.15
C GLU A 121 -8.33 -15.94 -11.12
N LEU A 122 -8.75 -16.09 -9.86
CA LEU A 122 -8.26 -15.26 -8.75
C LEU A 122 -6.81 -15.56 -8.38
N GLU A 123 -6.36 -16.80 -8.53
CA GLU A 123 -5.03 -17.25 -8.13
C GLU A 123 -4.35 -18.02 -9.26
N THR A 124 -3.13 -17.61 -9.61
CA THR A 124 -2.27 -18.26 -10.59
C THR A 124 -0.88 -18.48 -10.02
N GLN A 125 -0.20 -19.54 -10.47
CA GLN A 125 1.22 -19.72 -10.16
C GLN A 125 2.06 -19.12 -11.28
N ILE A 126 3.03 -18.29 -10.91
CA ILE A 126 3.97 -17.68 -11.85
C ILE A 126 5.41 -17.96 -11.42
N ARG A 127 6.31 -18.07 -12.40
CA ARG A 127 7.74 -18.23 -12.15
C ARG A 127 8.35 -16.92 -11.65
N LEU A 128 9.54 -16.98 -11.06
CA LEU A 128 10.24 -15.78 -10.59
C LEU A 128 10.50 -14.77 -11.72
N GLU A 129 10.85 -15.27 -12.91
CA GLU A 129 11.12 -14.46 -14.10
C GLU A 129 9.88 -13.84 -14.75
N ASP A 130 8.70 -14.36 -14.46
CA ASP A 130 7.41 -13.89 -15.01
C ASP A 130 6.71 -12.89 -14.07
N PHE A 131 7.42 -12.38 -13.06
CA PHE A 131 6.86 -11.39 -12.14
C PHE A 131 6.40 -10.15 -12.93
N PRO A 132 5.20 -9.60 -12.67
CA PRO A 132 4.67 -8.50 -13.45
C PRO A 132 5.46 -7.20 -13.24
N THR A 133 5.62 -6.44 -14.31
CA THR A 133 6.28 -5.12 -14.29
C THR A 133 5.41 -4.08 -13.54
N PRO A 134 6.02 -2.96 -13.07
CA PRO A 134 5.26 -1.85 -12.48
C PRO A 134 4.14 -1.34 -13.37
N ALA A 135 4.41 -1.21 -14.68
CA ALA A 135 3.42 -0.74 -15.65
C ALA A 135 2.24 -1.71 -15.78
N GLN A 136 2.51 -3.02 -15.89
CA GLN A 136 1.46 -4.03 -16.00
C GLN A 136 0.51 -4.03 -14.79
N LEU A 137 1.04 -3.93 -13.55
CA LEU A 137 0.18 -3.86 -12.37
C LEU A 137 -0.56 -2.53 -12.27
N TRP A 138 0.08 -1.43 -12.66
CA TRP A 138 -0.57 -0.12 -12.66
C TRP A 138 -1.73 -0.06 -13.67
N ASP A 139 -1.53 -0.56 -14.88
CA ASP A 139 -2.58 -0.60 -15.91
C ASP A 139 -3.77 -1.44 -15.46
N LYS A 140 -3.54 -2.64 -14.90
CA LYS A 140 -4.58 -3.46 -14.30
C LYS A 140 -5.31 -2.73 -13.18
N TYR A 141 -4.59 -2.03 -12.32
CA TYR A 141 -5.15 -1.25 -11.21
C TYR A 141 -6.05 -0.12 -11.72
N CYS A 142 -5.58 0.64 -12.74
CA CYS A 142 -6.34 1.71 -13.35
C CYS A 142 -7.65 1.22 -13.98
N VAL A 143 -7.60 0.10 -14.70
CA VAL A 143 -8.79 -0.54 -15.29
C VAL A 143 -9.76 -0.99 -14.20
N TRP A 144 -9.27 -1.64 -13.16
CA TRP A 144 -10.09 -2.12 -12.04
C TRP A 144 -10.78 -0.98 -11.29
N LYS A 145 -10.08 0.12 -11.07
CA LYS A 145 -10.61 1.33 -10.42
C LYS A 145 -11.49 2.17 -11.37
N GLY A 146 -11.46 1.91 -12.67
CA GLY A 146 -12.19 2.69 -13.68
C GLY A 146 -11.65 4.11 -13.85
N TYR A 147 -10.35 4.33 -13.66
CA TYR A 147 -9.75 5.66 -13.79
C TYR A 147 -9.73 6.13 -15.25
N THR A 148 -10.14 7.36 -15.46
CA THR A 148 -10.04 8.03 -16.77
C THR A 148 -8.72 8.79 -16.90
N ALA A 149 -8.28 9.07 -18.12
CA ALA A 149 -7.09 9.88 -18.39
C ALA A 149 -7.14 11.27 -17.72
N ALA A 150 -8.33 11.85 -17.59
CA ALA A 150 -8.52 13.16 -16.94
C ALA A 150 -8.34 13.10 -15.42
N GLN A 151 -8.62 11.95 -14.79
CA GLN A 151 -8.48 11.76 -13.35
C GLN A 151 -7.03 11.45 -12.93
N LEU A 152 -6.25 10.79 -13.79
CA LEU A 152 -4.91 10.33 -13.46
C LEU A 152 -3.98 11.45 -12.93
N PRO A 153 -3.91 12.66 -13.50
CA PRO A 153 -3.07 13.73 -12.96
C PRO A 153 -3.45 14.14 -11.54
N ILE A 154 -4.73 14.05 -11.18
CA ILE A 154 -5.23 14.38 -9.84
C ILE A 154 -4.89 13.24 -8.86
N ILE A 155 -5.20 12.00 -9.27
CA ILE A 155 -5.00 10.79 -8.46
C ILE A 155 -3.51 10.54 -8.20
N THR A 156 -2.65 10.78 -9.20
CA THR A 156 -1.22 10.53 -9.09
C THR A 156 -0.42 11.76 -8.62
N GLN A 157 -1.09 12.87 -8.25
CA GLN A 157 -0.39 14.02 -7.67
C GLN A 157 0.38 13.61 -6.41
N ASP A 158 1.64 14.03 -6.31
CA ASP A 158 2.50 13.71 -5.18
C ASP A 158 2.00 14.30 -3.87
N TYR A 159 2.34 13.63 -2.79
CA TYR A 159 2.18 14.14 -1.44
C TYR A 159 3.15 15.30 -1.20
N TYR A 160 2.78 16.18 -0.28
CA TYR A 160 3.73 17.14 0.27
C TYR A 160 4.75 16.39 1.12
N ASP A 161 6.02 16.65 0.83
CA ASP A 161 7.16 16.15 1.61
C ASP A 161 7.97 17.37 2.08
N ASP A 162 8.15 17.48 3.38
CA ASP A 162 8.95 18.54 4.02
C ASP A 162 10.40 18.11 4.27
N GLY A 163 10.79 16.94 3.76
CA GLY A 163 12.12 16.36 3.97
C GLY A 163 12.34 15.78 5.38
N SER A 164 11.34 15.80 6.25
CA SER A 164 11.46 15.25 7.62
C SER A 164 11.48 13.72 7.67
N GLY A 165 11.23 13.05 6.55
CA GLY A 165 11.07 11.60 6.45
C GLY A 165 9.76 11.08 7.07
N LYS A 166 8.83 11.95 7.42
CA LYS A 166 7.55 11.61 8.03
C LYS A 166 6.57 11.08 6.97
N ALA A 167 6.38 9.77 6.94
CA ALA A 167 5.41 9.14 6.05
C ALA A 167 4.01 9.05 6.69
N PRO A 168 2.94 9.12 5.88
CA PRO A 168 1.58 8.90 6.38
C PRO A 168 1.41 7.47 6.88
N ARG A 169 0.65 7.30 7.96
CA ARG A 169 0.24 5.99 8.42
C ARG A 169 -0.77 5.40 7.43
N TYR A 170 -0.85 4.06 7.35
CA TYR A 170 -1.69 3.37 6.35
C TYR A 170 -3.14 3.86 6.32
N TYR A 171 -3.77 4.15 7.46
CA TYR A 171 -5.15 4.65 7.52
C TYR A 171 -5.27 6.12 7.06
N GLN A 172 -4.25 6.95 7.28
CA GLN A 172 -4.16 8.31 6.73
C GLN A 172 -4.00 8.25 5.21
N LEU A 173 -3.13 7.37 4.74
CA LEU A 173 -2.89 7.10 3.33
C LEU A 173 -4.18 6.68 2.62
N GLN A 174 -4.95 5.75 3.19
CA GLN A 174 -6.27 5.38 2.66
C GLN A 174 -7.25 6.55 2.65
N ALA A 175 -7.35 7.29 3.77
CA ALA A 175 -8.26 8.44 3.86
C ALA A 175 -7.94 9.49 2.79
N ILE A 176 -6.64 9.80 2.60
CA ILE A 176 -6.19 10.78 1.60
C ILE A 176 -6.49 10.27 0.19
N ASN A 177 -6.02 9.06 -0.17
CA ASN A 177 -6.19 8.53 -1.53
C ASN A 177 -7.66 8.38 -1.91
N LYS A 178 -8.49 7.79 -1.04
CA LYS A 178 -9.94 7.64 -1.29
C LYS A 178 -10.66 8.98 -1.44
N THR A 179 -10.26 10.00 -0.69
CA THR A 179 -10.84 11.35 -0.84
C THR A 179 -10.46 11.97 -2.18
N ILE A 180 -9.20 11.85 -2.59
CA ILE A 180 -8.74 12.33 -3.90
C ILE A 180 -9.46 11.59 -5.03
N GLU A 181 -9.59 10.26 -4.95
CA GLU A 181 -10.33 9.43 -5.90
C GLU A 181 -11.80 9.90 -6.01
N ALA A 182 -12.47 10.05 -4.87
CA ALA A 182 -13.86 10.48 -4.83
C ALA A 182 -14.07 11.87 -5.48
N ILE A 183 -13.22 12.84 -5.14
CA ILE A 183 -13.31 14.19 -5.71
C ILE A 183 -12.97 14.20 -7.20
N SER A 184 -11.99 13.41 -7.63
CA SER A 184 -11.64 13.28 -9.06
C SER A 184 -12.76 12.63 -9.89
N ALA A 185 -13.57 11.77 -9.26
CA ALA A 185 -14.75 11.15 -9.83
C ALA A 185 -16.01 12.06 -9.81
N GLY A 186 -15.88 13.32 -9.33
CA GLY A 186 -16.96 14.30 -9.29
C GLY A 186 -17.86 14.23 -8.06
N GLN A 187 -17.45 13.55 -7.00
CA GLN A 187 -18.20 13.56 -5.73
C GLN A 187 -18.06 14.92 -5.04
N ASP A 188 -19.18 15.49 -4.61
CA ASP A 188 -19.24 16.81 -3.97
C ASP A 188 -18.96 16.77 -2.46
N ARG A 189 -19.08 15.59 -1.86
CA ARG A 189 -18.97 15.42 -0.39
C ARG A 189 -18.18 14.17 -0.04
N ALA A 190 -17.31 14.27 0.97
CA ALA A 190 -16.63 13.15 1.59
C ALA A 190 -16.65 13.33 3.11
N LEU A 191 -16.94 12.26 3.84
CA LEU A 191 -16.90 12.25 5.30
C LEU A 191 -15.75 11.36 5.77
N LEU A 192 -14.82 11.95 6.52
CA LEU A 192 -13.73 11.24 7.18
C LEU A 192 -13.97 11.20 8.69
N VAL A 193 -14.16 10.01 9.24
CA VAL A 193 -14.30 9.81 10.68
C VAL A 193 -12.97 9.33 11.25
N MET A 194 -12.29 10.20 12.00
CA MET A 194 -10.97 9.95 12.56
C MET A 194 -10.95 10.31 14.04
N ALA A 195 -10.40 9.43 14.88
CA ALA A 195 -10.27 9.67 16.32
C ALA A 195 -9.29 10.82 16.64
N THR A 196 -9.39 11.37 17.85
CA THR A 196 -8.44 12.39 18.33
C THR A 196 -7.01 11.81 18.36
N GLY A 197 -6.02 12.62 17.95
CA GLY A 197 -4.61 12.20 17.92
C GLY A 197 -4.22 11.31 16.72
N THR A 198 -5.13 11.04 15.78
CA THR A 198 -4.83 10.24 14.58
C THR A 198 -4.28 11.05 13.41
N GLY A 199 -4.07 12.36 13.58
CA GLY A 199 -3.51 13.24 12.55
C GLY A 199 -4.52 13.77 11.55
N LYS A 200 -5.72 14.15 12.02
CA LYS A 200 -6.76 14.79 11.16
C LYS A 200 -6.22 15.99 10.37
N THR A 201 -5.50 16.90 11.04
CA THR A 201 -4.91 18.08 10.40
C THR A 201 -3.94 17.71 9.28
N TYR A 202 -3.03 16.77 9.54
CA TYR A 202 -2.12 16.26 8.52
C TYR A 202 -2.86 15.65 7.32
N THR A 203 -3.91 14.86 7.58
CA THR A 203 -4.73 14.24 6.53
C THR A 203 -5.42 15.31 5.68
N ALA A 204 -6.04 16.33 6.33
CA ALA A 204 -6.68 17.44 5.64
C ALA A 204 -5.68 18.26 4.81
N PHE A 205 -4.51 18.57 5.38
CA PHE A 205 -3.45 19.28 4.68
C PHE A 205 -3.00 18.55 3.42
N GLN A 206 -2.74 17.25 3.49
CA GLN A 206 -2.33 16.46 2.33
C GLN A 206 -3.40 16.43 1.23
N ILE A 207 -4.68 16.34 1.60
CA ILE A 207 -5.80 16.42 0.64
C ILE A 207 -5.80 17.78 -0.04
N ILE A 208 -5.72 18.87 0.74
CA ILE A 208 -5.70 20.24 0.25
C ILE A 208 -4.53 20.45 -0.71
N HIS A 209 -3.31 20.06 -0.28
CA HIS A 209 -2.10 20.19 -1.08
C HIS A 209 -2.23 19.50 -2.44
N ARG A 210 -2.68 18.24 -2.46
CA ARG A 210 -2.81 17.45 -3.69
C ARG A 210 -3.86 18.03 -4.64
N LEU A 211 -5.02 18.45 -4.13
CA LEU A 211 -6.08 19.08 -4.94
C LEU A 211 -5.63 20.43 -5.52
N TRP A 212 -4.88 21.21 -4.76
CA TRP A 212 -4.36 22.49 -5.23
C TRP A 212 -3.22 22.32 -6.23
N LYS A 213 -2.25 21.48 -5.95
CA LYS A 213 -1.09 21.22 -6.84
C LYS A 213 -1.50 20.58 -8.17
N SER A 214 -2.46 19.67 -8.16
CA SER A 214 -3.01 19.08 -9.40
C SER A 214 -3.86 20.07 -10.22
N GLY A 215 -4.18 21.24 -9.67
CA GLY A 215 -5.08 22.21 -10.32
C GLY A 215 -6.57 21.83 -10.27
N ALA A 216 -6.92 20.72 -9.62
CA ALA A 216 -8.32 20.26 -9.48
C ALA A 216 -9.18 21.27 -8.70
N LYS A 217 -8.59 21.97 -7.73
CA LYS A 217 -9.24 23.05 -6.97
C LYS A 217 -8.29 24.25 -6.87
N LYS A 218 -8.77 25.41 -7.30
CA LYS A 218 -7.98 26.67 -7.27
C LYS A 218 -8.16 27.47 -5.97
N ARG A 219 -9.32 27.32 -5.34
CA ARG A 219 -9.67 28.01 -4.07
C ARG A 219 -10.20 26.98 -3.09
N ILE A 220 -9.65 26.96 -1.88
CA ILE A 220 -9.98 26.01 -0.84
C ILE A 220 -10.21 26.79 0.44
N LEU A 221 -11.34 26.57 1.11
CA LEU A 221 -11.66 27.14 2.42
C LEU A 221 -11.45 26.04 3.47
N PHE A 222 -10.56 26.30 4.43
CA PHE A 222 -10.35 25.44 5.59
C PHE A 222 -11.05 26.06 6.82
N LEU A 223 -11.96 25.32 7.43
CA LEU A 223 -12.68 25.74 8.63
C LEU A 223 -12.27 24.85 9.81
N ALA A 224 -11.91 25.44 10.92
CA ALA A 224 -11.55 24.76 12.15
C ALA A 224 -12.27 25.42 13.34
N ASP A 225 -12.59 24.62 14.36
CA ASP A 225 -13.29 25.06 15.57
C ASP A 225 -12.38 25.78 16.57
N ARG A 226 -11.05 25.69 16.39
CA ARG A 226 -10.04 26.29 17.28
C ARG A 226 -8.92 26.95 16.48
N ASN A 227 -8.54 28.18 16.89
CA ASN A 227 -7.45 28.93 16.25
C ASN A 227 -6.11 28.17 16.26
N ALA A 228 -5.81 27.43 17.35
CA ALA A 228 -4.59 26.61 17.44
C ALA A 228 -4.46 25.52 16.35
N LEU A 229 -5.53 25.16 15.63
CA LEU A 229 -5.48 24.24 14.49
C LEU A 229 -5.13 24.95 13.18
N ILE A 230 -5.39 26.24 13.10
CA ILE A 230 -5.09 27.09 11.92
C ILE A 230 -3.58 27.37 11.87
N ASP A 231 -2.97 27.60 13.03
CA ASP A 231 -1.52 27.90 13.14
C ASP A 231 -0.62 26.68 12.88
N GLN A 232 -1.20 25.46 12.78
CA GLN A 232 -0.48 24.20 12.51
C GLN A 232 -0.55 23.79 11.03
N THR A 233 -1.26 24.54 10.21
CA THR A 233 -1.50 24.22 8.80
C THR A 233 -0.73 25.15 7.90
#